data_1866c8c109ed245942ef67b39e55d8bc
#
_entry.id   1866c8c109ed245942ef67b39e55d8bc
#
_cell.length_a   1.000
_cell.length_b   1.000
_cell.length_c   1.000
_cell.angle_alpha   90.00
_cell.angle_beta   90.00
_cell.angle_gamma   90.00
#
_symmetry.space_group_name_H-M   'P 1'
#
loop_
_entity.id
_entity.type
_entity.pdbx_description
1 polymer ?
#
loop_
_entity_poly.entity_id
_entity_poly.type
_entity_poly.pdbx_seq_one_letter_code
_entity_poly.pdbx_strand_id
1 'polypeptide(L)'
;GTELAWDLDRTLAVVAVARGTQARLGITELHLTTDMNEQAPGPDYIVEFLHKLRERRPSAYDALLYVEQPTERDLSAHRFDMRPIAALKPVIADESLMTIADFDLALELGWSGVALKTCKCHSHAVLCVAKAEAAGAPYMVQDLTNTGLGLIHSVGLAARSNTMMGVEANSRQFRPAWNAPEAEVHPHTFQPVKGRVSTETYGAVGLGYRIEEIGRPVFR
;
A
#
# COMPACT_ATOMS: atom_id res chain seq x y z
N GLY A 1 -10.35 20.05 -6.15
CA GLY A 1 -9.62 19.56 -7.30
C GLY A 1 -8.12 19.82 -7.15
N THR A 2 -7.34 18.92 -7.68
CA THR A 2 -5.88 19.04 -7.70
C THR A 2 -5.46 19.91 -8.88
N GLU A 3 -4.40 20.71 -8.69
CA GLU A 3 -3.76 21.42 -9.78
C GLU A 3 -2.50 20.64 -10.19
N LEU A 4 -2.43 20.23 -11.45
CA LEU A 4 -1.35 19.39 -11.97
C LEU A 4 0.06 19.93 -11.70
N ALA A 5 0.24 21.25 -11.82
CA ALA A 5 1.52 21.89 -11.53
C ALA A 5 1.91 21.75 -10.05
N TRP A 6 0.94 21.89 -9.15
CA TRP A 6 1.14 21.73 -7.72
C TRP A 6 1.51 20.28 -7.36
N ASP A 7 0.79 19.29 -7.91
CA ASP A 7 1.08 17.88 -7.68
C ASP A 7 2.48 17.49 -8.17
N LEU A 8 2.88 18.00 -9.33
CA LEU A 8 4.23 17.78 -9.85
C LEU A 8 5.31 18.41 -8.95
N ASP A 9 5.12 19.64 -8.51
CA ASP A 9 6.10 20.33 -7.67
C ASP A 9 6.22 19.67 -6.29
N ARG A 10 5.10 19.22 -5.69
CA ARG A 10 5.09 18.45 -4.45
C ARG A 10 5.80 17.11 -4.61
N THR A 11 5.48 16.37 -5.65
CA THR A 11 6.16 15.10 -5.96
C THR A 11 7.66 15.28 -6.11
N LEU A 12 8.10 16.29 -6.86
CA LEU A 12 9.53 16.57 -7.03
C LEU A 12 10.21 17.00 -5.74
N ALA A 13 9.50 17.73 -4.85
CA ALA A 13 10.03 18.09 -3.53
C ALA A 13 10.22 16.84 -2.64
N VAL A 14 9.24 15.93 -2.62
CA VAL A 14 9.36 14.63 -1.91
C VAL A 14 10.52 13.80 -2.45
N VAL A 15 10.64 13.70 -3.77
CA VAL A 15 11.76 13.00 -4.41
C VAL A 15 13.11 13.60 -4.02
N ALA A 16 13.22 14.93 -3.97
CA ALA A 16 14.46 15.61 -3.57
C ALA A 16 14.86 15.27 -2.13
N VAL A 17 13.90 15.29 -1.19
CA VAL A 17 14.15 14.90 0.21
C VAL A 17 14.53 13.42 0.32
N ALA A 18 13.81 12.55 -0.38
CA ALA A 18 14.09 11.11 -0.39
C ALA A 18 15.50 10.82 -0.94
N ARG A 19 15.89 11.45 -2.05
CA ARG A 19 17.24 11.32 -2.63
C ARG A 19 18.34 11.85 -1.71
N GLY A 20 18.11 13.00 -1.05
CA GLY A 20 19.04 13.52 -0.05
C GLY A 20 19.23 12.59 1.14
N THR A 21 18.16 11.94 1.59
CA THR A 21 18.21 10.94 2.66
C THR A 21 18.90 9.66 2.20
N GLN A 22 18.57 9.18 1.00
CA GLN A 22 19.21 8.04 0.37
C GLN A 22 20.73 8.21 0.31
N ALA A 23 21.21 9.37 -0.17
CA ALA A 23 22.64 9.66 -0.26
C ALA A 23 23.32 9.66 1.14
N ARG A 24 22.68 10.25 2.15
CA ARG A 24 23.23 10.28 3.52
C ARG A 24 23.33 8.89 4.15
N LEU A 25 22.41 7.98 3.82
CA LEU A 25 22.33 6.64 4.38
C LEU A 25 23.08 5.59 3.54
N GLY A 26 23.64 5.96 2.39
CA GLY A 26 24.30 5.03 1.47
C GLY A 26 23.34 4.01 0.84
N ILE A 27 22.06 4.36 0.70
CA ILE A 27 21.05 3.50 0.08
C ILE A 27 21.15 3.63 -1.44
N THR A 28 21.21 2.50 -2.14
CA THR A 28 21.39 2.47 -3.61
C THR A 28 20.10 2.59 -4.39
N GLU A 29 18.99 2.07 -3.83
CA GLU A 29 17.69 2.05 -4.49
C GLU A 29 16.69 2.98 -3.80
N LEU A 30 15.83 3.60 -4.60
CA LEU A 30 14.71 4.41 -4.11
C LEU A 30 13.45 3.97 -4.85
N HIS A 31 12.47 3.53 -4.08
CA HIS A 31 11.14 3.21 -4.55
C HIS A 31 10.13 4.12 -3.88
N LEU A 32 9.24 4.69 -4.67
CA LEU A 32 8.17 5.58 -4.25
C LEU A 32 6.84 5.10 -4.83
N THR A 33 5.77 5.45 -4.18
CA THR A 33 4.41 5.29 -4.68
C THR A 33 3.71 6.63 -4.65
N THR A 34 2.68 6.81 -5.44
CA THR A 34 1.80 7.96 -5.33
C THR A 34 0.38 7.48 -5.13
N ASP A 35 -0.26 8.01 -4.10
CA ASP A 35 -1.66 7.77 -3.79
C ASP A 35 -2.43 9.08 -3.95
N MET A 36 -3.38 9.08 -4.86
CA MET A 36 -4.20 10.24 -5.16
C MET A 36 -5.46 10.29 -4.29
N ASN A 37 -5.76 9.22 -3.56
CA ASN A 37 -6.94 9.13 -2.70
C ASN A 37 -8.20 9.66 -3.38
N GLU A 38 -8.49 9.19 -4.60
CA GLU A 38 -9.69 9.51 -5.39
C GLU A 38 -9.77 10.97 -5.91
N GLN A 39 -8.69 11.75 -5.81
CA GLN A 39 -8.74 13.19 -6.10
C GLN A 39 -8.60 13.54 -7.59
N ALA A 40 -8.13 12.64 -8.43
CA ALA A 40 -7.99 12.91 -9.85
C ALA A 40 -9.36 12.92 -10.54
N PRO A 41 -9.62 13.90 -11.41
CA PRO A 41 -10.92 14.00 -12.10
C PRO A 41 -11.14 12.90 -13.13
N GLY A 42 -10.09 12.19 -13.53
CA GLY A 42 -10.13 11.08 -14.48
C GLY A 42 -8.74 10.60 -14.89
N PRO A 43 -8.67 9.52 -15.68
CA PRO A 43 -7.39 8.90 -16.07
C PRO A 43 -6.47 9.84 -16.84
N ASP A 44 -6.98 10.72 -17.68
CA ASP A 44 -6.19 11.63 -18.50
C ASP A 44 -5.30 12.56 -17.66
N TYR A 45 -5.80 12.96 -16.49
CA TYR A 45 -5.03 13.77 -15.54
C TYR A 45 -3.76 13.03 -15.09
N ILE A 46 -3.88 11.76 -14.79
CA ILE A 46 -2.76 10.92 -14.34
C ILE A 46 -1.78 10.64 -15.49
N VAL A 47 -2.29 10.40 -16.68
CA VAL A 47 -1.46 10.23 -17.89
C VAL A 47 -0.62 11.48 -18.12
N GLU A 48 -1.24 12.66 -18.06
CA GLU A 48 -0.52 13.93 -18.20
C GLU A 48 0.50 14.14 -17.06
N PHE A 49 0.12 13.84 -15.81
CA PHE A 49 1.01 13.88 -14.65
C PHE A 49 2.25 13.01 -14.87
N LEU A 50 2.08 11.76 -15.28
CA LEU A 50 3.16 10.81 -15.49
C LEU A 50 4.08 11.23 -16.63
N HIS A 51 3.53 11.74 -17.75
CA HIS A 51 4.32 12.28 -18.84
C HIS A 51 5.17 13.48 -18.40
N LYS A 52 4.55 14.46 -17.74
CA LYS A 52 5.26 15.66 -17.24
C LYS A 52 6.29 15.31 -16.17
N LEU A 53 6.01 14.33 -15.29
CA LEU A 53 6.98 13.86 -14.32
C LEU A 53 8.20 13.25 -15.02
N ARG A 54 7.97 12.43 -16.04
CA ARG A 54 9.05 11.82 -16.84
C ARG A 54 9.87 12.86 -17.59
N GLU A 55 9.23 13.86 -18.17
CA GLU A 55 9.92 14.96 -18.87
C GLU A 55 10.74 15.82 -17.92
N ARG A 56 10.17 16.23 -16.79
CA ARG A 56 10.83 17.12 -15.81
C ARG A 56 11.94 16.43 -15.03
N ARG A 57 11.75 15.15 -14.69
CA ARG A 57 12.71 14.38 -13.88
C ARG A 57 12.56 12.88 -14.16
N PRO A 58 13.23 12.33 -15.20
CA PRO A 58 13.16 10.89 -15.50
C PRO A 58 13.44 10.00 -14.30
N SER A 59 14.44 10.33 -13.49
CA SER A 59 14.78 9.54 -12.30
C SER A 59 13.70 9.54 -11.20
N ALA A 60 12.82 10.52 -11.16
CA ALA A 60 11.65 10.52 -10.27
C ALA A 60 10.56 9.59 -10.81
N TYR A 61 10.32 9.66 -12.12
CA TYR A 61 9.42 8.73 -12.80
C TYR A 61 9.87 7.27 -12.63
N ASP A 62 11.18 6.99 -12.80
CA ASP A 62 11.72 5.64 -12.66
C ASP A 62 11.57 5.10 -11.23
N ALA A 63 11.72 5.97 -10.23
CA ALA A 63 11.54 5.61 -8.81
C ALA A 63 10.09 5.31 -8.44
N LEU A 64 9.11 5.79 -9.22
CA LEU A 64 7.69 5.55 -8.97
C LEU A 64 7.32 4.13 -9.38
N LEU A 65 6.87 3.32 -8.43
CA LEU A 65 6.48 1.92 -8.65
C LEU A 65 5.08 1.80 -9.22
N TYR A 66 4.11 2.51 -8.64
CA TYR A 66 2.72 2.47 -9.04
C TYR A 66 1.97 3.74 -8.65
N VAL A 67 0.80 3.92 -9.25
CA VAL A 67 -0.21 4.91 -8.86
C VAL A 67 -1.33 4.19 -8.13
N GLU A 68 -1.71 4.69 -6.95
CA GLU A 68 -2.78 4.13 -6.14
C GLU A 68 -4.03 4.99 -6.21
N GLN A 69 -5.18 4.37 -6.29
CA GLN A 69 -6.54 4.93 -6.26
C GLN A 69 -6.65 6.36 -6.81
N PRO A 70 -6.33 6.56 -8.10
CA PRO A 70 -6.33 7.92 -8.65
C PRO A 70 -7.72 8.54 -8.72
N THR A 71 -8.74 7.74 -9.04
CA THR A 71 -10.10 8.22 -9.32
C THR A 71 -11.11 7.71 -8.30
N GLU A 72 -12.33 8.22 -8.39
CA GLU A 72 -13.49 7.86 -7.57
C GLU A 72 -13.62 6.33 -7.40
N ARG A 73 -13.95 5.90 -6.18
CA ARG A 73 -13.97 4.49 -5.77
C ARG A 73 -15.09 3.64 -6.34
N ASP A 74 -16.24 4.22 -6.66
CA ASP A 74 -17.35 3.46 -7.20
C ASP A 74 -17.11 3.10 -8.67
N LEU A 75 -16.49 1.95 -8.89
CA LEU A 75 -16.15 1.46 -10.23
C LEU A 75 -17.40 1.20 -11.10
N SER A 76 -18.54 0.96 -10.51
CA SER A 76 -19.78 0.72 -11.25
C SER A 76 -20.37 2.02 -11.79
N ALA A 77 -20.32 3.08 -10.98
CA ALA A 77 -20.77 4.41 -11.37
C ALA A 77 -19.75 5.15 -12.25
N HIS A 78 -18.44 4.94 -12.00
CA HIS A 78 -17.33 5.60 -12.67
C HIS A 78 -16.45 4.59 -13.41
N ARG A 79 -16.94 4.10 -14.54
CA ARG A 79 -16.26 3.04 -15.33
C ARG A 79 -15.12 3.60 -16.18
N PHE A 80 -14.14 4.22 -15.53
CA PHE A 80 -12.95 4.73 -16.21
C PHE A 80 -12.08 3.59 -16.77
N ASP A 81 -11.59 3.76 -17.99
CA ASP A 81 -10.56 2.88 -18.56
C ASP A 81 -9.18 3.24 -17.98
N MET A 82 -8.60 2.33 -17.21
CA MET A 82 -7.27 2.53 -16.56
C MET A 82 -6.09 2.07 -17.42
N ARG A 83 -6.33 1.44 -18.57
CA ARG A 83 -5.26 0.95 -19.45
C ARG A 83 -4.26 2.03 -19.90
N PRO A 84 -4.67 3.30 -20.17
CA PRO A 84 -3.70 4.35 -20.49
C PRO A 84 -2.71 4.64 -19.37
N ILE A 85 -3.15 4.58 -18.09
CA ILE A 85 -2.25 4.72 -16.93
C ILE A 85 -1.39 3.46 -16.80
N ALA A 86 -2.02 2.28 -16.87
CA ALA A 86 -1.35 0.98 -16.72
C ALA A 86 -0.22 0.76 -17.74
N ALA A 87 -0.34 1.35 -18.94
CA ALA A 87 0.71 1.35 -19.97
C ALA A 87 1.96 2.17 -19.58
N LEU A 88 1.82 3.10 -18.64
CA LEU A 88 2.93 3.97 -18.17
C LEU A 88 3.48 3.47 -16.84
N LYS A 89 2.61 3.22 -15.87
CA LYS A 89 2.91 2.70 -14.53
C LYS A 89 1.76 1.80 -14.06
N PRO A 90 2.03 0.77 -13.27
CA PRO A 90 0.95 0.00 -12.64
C PRO A 90 -0.01 0.92 -11.90
N VAL A 91 -1.32 0.67 -12.02
CA VAL A 91 -2.36 1.37 -11.29
C VAL A 91 -3.08 0.40 -10.38
N ILE A 92 -3.16 0.73 -9.08
CA ILE A 92 -3.59 -0.15 -8.00
C ILE A 92 -4.89 0.38 -7.39
N ALA A 93 -5.91 -0.49 -7.31
CA ALA A 93 -7.19 -0.18 -6.67
C ALA A 93 -7.10 -0.43 -5.16
N ASP A 94 -7.47 0.56 -4.35
CA ASP A 94 -7.55 0.47 -2.88
C ASP A 94 -8.97 0.68 -2.37
N GLU A 95 -9.46 1.91 -2.33
CA GLU A 95 -10.80 2.23 -1.84
C GLU A 95 -11.88 1.52 -2.65
N SER A 96 -11.64 1.30 -3.92
CA SER A 96 -12.53 0.56 -4.81
C SER A 96 -12.66 -0.92 -4.46
N LEU A 97 -11.69 -1.50 -3.77
CA LEU A 97 -11.68 -2.95 -3.46
C LEU A 97 -12.46 -3.24 -2.16
N MET A 98 -13.77 -3.39 -2.25
CA MET A 98 -14.63 -3.73 -1.11
C MET A 98 -15.09 -5.19 -1.15
N THR A 99 -15.26 -5.75 -2.34
CA THR A 99 -15.74 -7.13 -2.56
C THR A 99 -14.85 -7.85 -3.58
N ILE A 100 -15.03 -9.17 -3.69
CA ILE A 100 -14.37 -9.95 -4.74
C ILE A 100 -14.87 -9.57 -6.14
N ALA A 101 -16.12 -9.13 -6.27
CA ALA A 101 -16.65 -8.64 -7.54
C ALA A 101 -15.99 -7.34 -7.98
N ASP A 102 -15.63 -6.45 -7.03
CA ASP A 102 -14.89 -5.24 -7.36
C ASP A 102 -13.49 -5.54 -7.89
N PHE A 103 -12.86 -6.62 -7.42
CA PHE A 103 -11.60 -7.07 -7.96
C PHE A 103 -11.74 -7.44 -9.45
N ASP A 104 -12.78 -8.20 -9.81
CA ASP A 104 -13.02 -8.58 -11.21
C ASP A 104 -13.28 -7.35 -12.07
N LEU A 105 -14.12 -6.45 -11.58
CA LEU A 105 -14.45 -5.22 -12.26
C LEU A 105 -13.23 -4.30 -12.45
N ALA A 106 -12.36 -4.22 -11.42
CA ALA A 106 -11.11 -3.47 -11.54
C ALA A 106 -10.24 -4.01 -12.69
N LEU A 107 -10.02 -5.34 -12.76
CA LEU A 107 -9.27 -5.93 -13.87
C LEU A 107 -9.93 -5.71 -15.22
N GLU A 108 -11.27 -5.81 -15.32
CA GLU A 108 -12.03 -5.51 -16.54
C GLU A 108 -11.79 -4.08 -17.02
N LEU A 109 -11.76 -3.12 -16.09
CA LEU A 109 -11.51 -1.70 -16.35
C LEU A 109 -10.04 -1.36 -16.59
N GLY A 110 -9.13 -2.34 -16.54
CA GLY A 110 -7.72 -2.17 -16.85
C GLY A 110 -6.85 -1.73 -15.68
N TRP A 111 -7.34 -1.83 -14.44
CA TRP A 111 -6.46 -1.71 -13.27
C TRP A 111 -5.41 -2.81 -13.29
N SER A 112 -4.18 -2.49 -12.91
CA SER A 112 -3.09 -3.46 -12.91
C SER A 112 -3.19 -4.44 -11.75
N GLY A 113 -3.67 -3.98 -10.59
CA GLY A 113 -3.70 -4.76 -9.37
C GLY A 113 -4.43 -4.07 -8.24
N VAL A 114 -4.17 -4.52 -7.00
CA VAL A 114 -4.96 -4.12 -5.83
C VAL A 114 -4.12 -3.88 -4.58
N ALA A 115 -4.61 -3.00 -3.70
CA ALA A 115 -4.11 -2.81 -2.35
C ALA A 115 -5.01 -3.56 -1.35
N LEU A 116 -4.43 -4.47 -0.58
CA LEU A 116 -5.14 -5.36 0.34
C LEU A 116 -5.04 -4.83 1.76
N LYS A 117 -6.18 -4.67 2.41
CA LYS A 117 -6.26 -4.23 3.80
C LYS A 117 -6.95 -5.30 4.65
N THR A 118 -6.21 -5.93 5.57
CA THR A 118 -6.75 -7.00 6.42
C THR A 118 -7.91 -6.52 7.32
N CYS A 119 -7.99 -5.22 7.58
CA CYS A 119 -9.10 -4.61 8.33
C CYS A 119 -10.43 -4.61 7.57
N LYS A 120 -10.41 -4.71 6.24
CA LYS A 120 -11.63 -4.92 5.42
C LYS A 120 -12.15 -6.35 5.49
N CYS A 121 -11.58 -7.24 6.20
CA CYS A 121 -11.78 -8.65 6.51
C CYS A 121 -10.57 -9.50 6.08
N HIS A 122 -9.99 -10.23 7.03
CA HIS A 122 -8.78 -11.01 6.77
C HIS A 122 -8.99 -12.10 5.71
N SER A 123 -10.11 -12.83 5.78
CA SER A 123 -10.43 -13.86 4.78
C SER A 123 -10.65 -13.28 3.38
N HIS A 124 -11.25 -12.08 3.27
CA HIS A 124 -11.34 -11.36 2.01
C HIS A 124 -9.94 -11.05 1.44
N ALA A 125 -9.04 -10.54 2.28
CA ALA A 125 -7.67 -10.25 1.85
C ALA A 125 -6.93 -11.50 1.35
N VAL A 126 -7.09 -12.65 2.04
CA VAL A 126 -6.50 -13.93 1.61
C VAL A 126 -7.08 -14.41 0.26
N LEU A 127 -8.40 -14.28 0.08
CA LEU A 127 -9.04 -14.62 -1.20
C LEU A 127 -8.55 -13.71 -2.34
N CYS A 128 -8.37 -12.42 -2.06
CA CYS A 128 -7.82 -11.47 -3.04
C CYS A 128 -6.35 -11.80 -3.38
N VAL A 129 -5.52 -12.24 -2.41
CA VAL A 129 -4.17 -12.73 -2.69
C VAL A 129 -4.23 -13.89 -3.68
N ALA A 130 -5.03 -14.93 -3.37
CA ALA A 130 -5.14 -16.09 -4.24
C ALA A 130 -5.61 -15.72 -5.65
N LYS A 131 -6.55 -14.77 -5.75
CA LYS A 131 -7.09 -14.28 -7.03
C LYS A 131 -6.05 -13.46 -7.80
N ALA A 132 -5.33 -12.58 -7.12
CA ALA A 132 -4.26 -11.79 -7.73
C ALA A 132 -3.14 -12.68 -8.28
N GLU A 133 -2.70 -13.68 -7.51
CA GLU A 133 -1.70 -14.64 -7.93
C GLU A 133 -2.18 -15.47 -9.15
N ALA A 134 -3.42 -15.91 -9.15
CA ALA A 134 -3.99 -16.65 -10.27
C ALA A 134 -4.12 -15.78 -11.54
N ALA A 135 -4.36 -14.49 -11.39
CA ALA A 135 -4.46 -13.53 -12.49
C ALA A 135 -3.09 -12.96 -12.92
N GLY A 136 -2.02 -13.20 -12.18
CA GLY A 136 -0.73 -12.55 -12.39
C GLY A 136 -0.77 -11.04 -12.12
N ALA A 137 -1.74 -10.57 -11.31
CA ALA A 137 -1.92 -9.17 -10.97
C ALA A 137 -1.06 -8.80 -9.75
N PRO A 138 -0.29 -7.70 -9.79
CA PRO A 138 0.47 -7.23 -8.64
C PRO A 138 -0.46 -6.78 -7.52
N TYR A 139 0.02 -6.90 -6.29
CA TYR A 139 -0.73 -6.42 -5.12
C TYR A 139 0.19 -5.94 -4.01
N MET A 140 -0.38 -5.09 -3.13
CA MET A 140 0.25 -4.62 -1.91
C MET A 140 -0.59 -5.02 -0.70
N VAL A 141 0.06 -5.15 0.46
CA VAL A 141 -0.62 -5.25 1.75
C VAL A 141 -0.39 -3.97 2.53
N GLN A 142 -1.48 -3.36 3.00
CA GLN A 142 -1.47 -2.08 3.68
C GLN A 142 -2.22 -2.15 5.02
N ASP A 143 -1.85 -1.31 5.99
CA ASP A 143 -2.40 -1.37 7.34
C ASP A 143 -3.59 -0.43 7.62
N LEU A 144 -3.84 0.58 6.81
CA LEU A 144 -4.85 1.62 7.06
C LEU A 144 -4.74 2.23 8.49
N THR A 145 -3.54 2.49 8.98
CA THR A 145 -3.28 2.98 10.35
C THR A 145 -3.83 2.05 11.45
N ASN A 146 -3.96 0.74 11.18
CA ASN A 146 -4.40 -0.24 12.15
C ASN A 146 -3.36 -0.43 13.25
N THR A 147 -3.81 -0.45 14.50
CA THR A 147 -2.96 -0.66 15.66
C THR A 147 -3.02 -2.11 16.13
N GLY A 148 -2.03 -2.51 16.92
CA GLY A 148 -2.04 -3.78 17.64
C GLY A 148 -2.22 -4.99 16.71
N LEU A 149 -3.25 -5.78 16.97
CA LEU A 149 -3.55 -7.01 16.23
C LEU A 149 -3.77 -6.77 14.73
N GLY A 150 -4.36 -5.63 14.34
CA GLY A 150 -4.58 -5.30 12.94
C GLY A 150 -3.27 -5.18 12.16
N LEU A 151 -2.26 -4.55 12.75
CA LEU A 151 -0.94 -4.46 12.14
C LEU A 151 -0.25 -5.84 12.07
N ILE A 152 -0.36 -6.65 13.14
CA ILE A 152 0.18 -8.02 13.16
C ILE A 152 -0.41 -8.85 12.03
N HIS A 153 -1.72 -8.75 11.79
CA HIS A 153 -2.40 -9.43 10.68
C HIS A 153 -1.88 -8.98 9.31
N SER A 154 -1.71 -7.68 9.11
CA SER A 154 -1.19 -7.14 7.84
C SER A 154 0.24 -7.58 7.59
N VAL A 155 1.11 -7.48 8.59
CA VAL A 155 2.51 -7.93 8.48
C VAL A 155 2.58 -9.44 8.27
N GLY A 156 1.74 -10.21 8.98
CA GLY A 156 1.68 -11.67 8.83
C GLY A 156 1.24 -12.11 7.44
N LEU A 157 0.26 -11.42 6.84
CA LEU A 157 -0.18 -11.67 5.47
C LEU A 157 0.92 -11.31 4.48
N ALA A 158 1.49 -10.11 4.59
CA ALA A 158 2.55 -9.65 3.69
C ALA A 158 3.78 -10.57 3.71
N ALA A 159 4.18 -11.05 4.89
CA ALA A 159 5.32 -11.97 5.04
C ALA A 159 5.12 -13.35 4.37
N ARG A 160 3.89 -13.69 3.98
CA ARG A 160 3.50 -14.96 3.36
C ARG A 160 2.97 -14.81 1.95
N SER A 161 3.14 -13.61 1.38
CA SER A 161 2.57 -13.24 0.08
C SER A 161 3.64 -12.58 -0.79
N ASN A 162 3.47 -12.60 -2.10
CA ASN A 162 4.40 -12.00 -3.07
C ASN A 162 4.03 -10.53 -3.33
N THR A 163 4.01 -9.69 -2.30
CA THR A 163 3.70 -8.27 -2.43
C THR A 163 4.77 -7.53 -3.25
N MET A 164 4.36 -6.47 -3.96
CA MET A 164 5.30 -5.66 -4.77
C MET A 164 6.43 -5.06 -3.93
N MET A 165 6.17 -4.70 -2.66
CA MET A 165 7.10 -3.92 -1.85
C MET A 165 6.99 -4.20 -0.33
N GLY A 166 6.64 -5.42 0.09
CA GLY A 166 6.47 -5.74 1.51
C GLY A 166 5.13 -5.27 2.07
N VAL A 167 5.13 -4.48 3.13
CA VAL A 167 3.92 -3.99 3.80
C VAL A 167 4.00 -2.50 4.07
N GLU A 168 2.94 -1.78 3.76
CA GLU A 168 2.76 -0.43 4.26
C GLU A 168 2.24 -0.50 5.70
N ALA A 169 2.92 0.19 6.62
CA ALA A 169 2.60 0.17 8.04
C ALA A 169 2.87 1.53 8.69
N ASN A 170 1.83 2.33 8.85
CA ASN A 170 1.94 3.70 9.35
C ASN A 170 1.38 3.91 10.77
N SER A 171 0.68 2.92 11.37
CA SER A 171 0.14 3.03 12.73
C SER A 171 1.21 3.30 13.80
N ARG A 172 2.42 2.81 13.60
CA ARG A 172 3.57 3.06 14.48
C ARG A 172 3.95 4.53 14.52
N GLN A 173 3.76 5.22 13.41
CA GLN A 173 4.08 6.63 13.24
C GLN A 173 3.00 7.53 13.86
N PHE A 174 1.73 7.19 13.64
CA PHE A 174 0.60 8.03 14.05
C PHE A 174 -0.03 7.62 15.39
N ARG A 175 0.15 6.37 15.82
CA ARG A 175 -0.48 5.80 17.02
C ARG A 175 0.48 4.96 17.86
N PRO A 176 1.69 5.44 18.19
CA PRO A 176 2.72 4.61 18.84
C PRO A 176 2.27 4.03 20.18
N ALA A 177 1.62 4.83 21.03
CA ALA A 177 1.17 4.38 22.34
C ALA A 177 0.10 3.27 22.30
N TRP A 178 -0.68 3.21 21.23
CA TRP A 178 -1.74 2.19 21.08
C TRP A 178 -1.20 0.81 20.69
N ASN A 179 0.07 0.75 20.30
CA ASN A 179 0.75 -0.49 19.94
C ASN A 179 1.59 -1.06 21.09
N ALA A 180 1.65 -0.40 22.26
CA ALA A 180 2.59 -0.74 23.32
C ALA A 180 2.47 -2.19 23.80
N PRO A 181 1.28 -2.74 24.13
CA PRO A 181 1.17 -4.12 24.61
C PRO A 181 1.64 -5.15 23.56
N GLU A 182 1.30 -4.95 22.30
CA GLU A 182 1.73 -5.84 21.22
C GLU A 182 3.21 -5.70 20.93
N ALA A 183 3.77 -4.49 21.09
CA ALA A 183 5.19 -4.24 20.87
C ALA A 183 6.08 -4.92 21.91
N GLU A 184 5.59 -5.19 23.12
CA GLU A 184 6.30 -5.97 24.14
C GLU A 184 6.48 -7.44 23.73
N VAL A 185 5.46 -8.01 23.08
CA VAL A 185 5.45 -9.42 22.64
C VAL A 185 6.04 -9.60 21.24
N HIS A 186 5.80 -8.63 20.36
CA HIS A 186 6.22 -8.65 18.96
C HIS A 186 7.06 -7.42 18.58
N PRO A 187 8.19 -7.16 19.23
CA PRO A 187 8.94 -5.89 19.11
C PRO A 187 9.34 -5.58 17.66
N HIS A 188 9.79 -6.57 16.89
CA HIS A 188 10.29 -6.34 15.53
C HIS A 188 9.19 -6.10 14.47
N THR A 189 7.91 -6.30 14.84
CA THR A 189 6.77 -5.84 14.03
C THR A 189 6.54 -4.34 14.19
N PHE A 190 6.74 -3.81 15.40
CA PHE A 190 6.44 -2.42 15.76
C PHE A 190 7.69 -1.51 15.74
N GLN A 191 8.86 -2.09 15.81
CA GLN A 191 10.15 -1.39 15.75
C GLN A 191 11.00 -1.92 14.58
N PRO A 192 10.86 -1.31 13.38
CA PRO A 192 11.61 -1.77 12.21
C PRO A 192 13.10 -1.64 12.43
N VAL A 193 13.86 -2.64 12.00
CA VAL A 193 15.32 -2.61 11.98
C VAL A 193 15.77 -2.42 10.53
N LYS A 194 16.47 -1.33 10.26
CA LYS A 194 16.93 -0.99 8.89
C LYS A 194 15.80 -1.04 7.84
N GLY A 195 14.62 -0.51 8.19
CA GLY A 195 13.45 -0.49 7.32
C GLY A 195 12.72 -1.84 7.18
N ARG A 196 13.12 -2.88 7.91
CA ARG A 196 12.48 -4.19 7.87
C ARG A 196 11.67 -4.45 9.13
N VAL A 197 10.49 -5.03 8.96
CA VAL A 197 9.69 -5.65 10.03
C VAL A 197 9.90 -7.17 9.99
N SER A 198 9.74 -7.84 11.14
CA SER A 198 9.93 -9.28 11.25
C SER A 198 8.72 -9.96 11.91
N THR A 199 8.45 -11.18 11.48
CA THR A 199 7.45 -12.08 12.07
C THR A 199 8.07 -13.17 12.93
N GLU A 200 9.35 -13.08 13.29
CA GLU A 200 10.10 -14.11 14.03
C GLU A 200 9.49 -14.46 15.40
N THR A 201 8.79 -13.49 16.01
CA THR A 201 8.12 -13.68 17.30
C THR A 201 6.69 -14.23 17.17
N TYR A 202 6.19 -14.41 15.93
CA TYR A 202 4.84 -14.90 15.71
C TYR A 202 4.73 -16.37 16.09
N GLY A 203 3.59 -16.72 16.73
CA GLY A 203 3.28 -18.10 17.08
C GLY A 203 2.98 -18.97 15.85
N ALA A 204 3.08 -20.28 16.02
CA ALA A 204 2.81 -21.27 14.98
C ALA A 204 1.31 -21.50 14.72
N VAL A 205 0.43 -20.99 15.57
CA VAL A 205 -1.02 -21.24 15.54
C VAL A 205 -1.80 -20.00 15.16
N GLY A 206 -2.86 -20.18 14.38
CA GLY A 206 -3.77 -19.10 13.95
C GLY A 206 -3.04 -18.07 13.06
N LEU A 207 -3.26 -16.79 13.35
CA LEU A 207 -2.65 -15.68 12.63
C LEU A 207 -1.26 -15.28 13.20
N GLY A 208 -0.76 -16.05 14.16
CA GLY A 208 0.59 -15.89 14.69
C GLY A 208 0.74 -14.94 15.87
N TYR A 209 -0.26 -14.14 16.23
CA TYR A 209 -0.18 -13.31 17.43
C TYR A 209 -0.38 -14.14 18.71
N ARG A 210 0.34 -13.78 19.76
CA ARG A 210 0.38 -14.50 21.03
C ARG A 210 -0.54 -13.80 22.03
N ILE A 211 -1.86 -13.91 21.80
CA ILE A 211 -2.91 -13.13 22.50
C ILE A 211 -2.82 -13.25 24.03
N GLU A 212 -2.48 -14.44 24.55
CA GLU A 212 -2.39 -14.71 25.98
C GLU A 212 -1.24 -13.94 26.67
N GLU A 213 -0.26 -13.52 25.89
CA GLU A 213 0.91 -12.78 26.37
C GLU A 213 0.76 -11.27 26.20
N ILE A 214 -0.17 -10.84 25.34
CA ILE A 214 -0.46 -9.43 25.11
C ILE A 214 -1.35 -8.91 26.23
N GLY A 215 -0.83 -7.99 27.05
CA GLY A 215 -1.50 -7.45 28.25
C GLY A 215 -2.70 -6.55 27.96
N ARG A 216 -3.59 -6.93 27.04
CA ARG A 216 -4.85 -6.21 26.80
C ARG A 216 -5.99 -6.81 27.59
N PRO A 217 -6.91 -5.96 28.12
CA PRO A 217 -8.13 -6.47 28.73
C PRO A 217 -8.94 -7.22 27.66
N VAL A 218 -9.22 -8.47 27.91
CA VAL A 218 -10.13 -9.27 27.09
C VAL A 218 -11.56 -8.91 27.50
N PHE A 219 -12.35 -8.37 26.58
CA PHE A 219 -13.78 -8.23 26.80
C PHE A 219 -14.39 -9.63 26.88
N ARG A 220 -14.90 -9.95 28.06
CA ARG A 220 -15.63 -11.20 28.33
C ARG A 220 -17.12 -10.98 28.06
#